data_82059b8db69507ac6af3c882fb8fb9a1
#
_entry.id   82059b8db69507ac6af3c882fb8fb9a1
#
_cell.length_a   1.000
_cell.length_b   1.000
_cell.length_c   1.000
_cell.angle_alpha   90.00
_cell.angle_beta   90.00
_cell.angle_gamma   90.00
#
_symmetry.space_group_name_H-M   'P 1'
#
loop_
_entity.id
_entity.type
_entity.pdbx_description
1 polymer ?
#
loop_
_entity_poly.entity_id
_entity_poly.type
_entity_poly.pdbx_seq_one_letter_code
_entity_poly.pdbx_strand_id
1 'polypeptide(L)'
;MPMIETINLTKRYGELVALNNLNLTINEGDCFGFIGPNGAGKTTTIKILATLLKPSSGQANIAGLTIGYQNRQIRPLIGYVPDFMGAYEDMVVTEYLEFFAAAYNIHGQQRKKVVRDVLELTDLGYKATAEVNSLSRGMQQRLAVARVLLHDPKVLLMDEPASGLDPRARIEMRELLKELRRMGKTILISSHILPELAELCNVVGIIERGQLLFNGTVDEILRRAKVGHVLHVGVTDRFEEAGNLLARIPGVKKVSIVNDDSGNGRMGKILHVNYDDTAGQSVSDLPNILINSGFRLTKFTEEPVNLETAFMRLTKGLVQ
;
A
#
# COMPACT_ATOMS: atom_id res chain seq x y z
N MET A 1 -22.37 -1.19 -2.80
CA MET A 1 -22.65 -0.80 -1.40
C MET A 1 -21.33 -0.75 -0.65
N PRO A 2 -21.17 0.12 0.37
CA PRO A 2 -19.96 0.08 1.17
C PRO A 2 -19.84 -1.25 1.91
N MET A 3 -18.70 -1.92 1.74
CA MET A 3 -18.34 -3.13 2.48
C MET A 3 -17.71 -2.79 3.83
N ILE A 4 -16.89 -1.73 3.87
CA ILE A 4 -16.31 -1.17 5.10
C ILE A 4 -16.65 0.31 5.14
N GLU A 5 -17.12 0.79 6.28
CA GLU A 5 -17.43 2.19 6.50
C GLU A 5 -17.00 2.61 7.91
N THR A 6 -16.39 3.78 8.02
CA THR A 6 -16.12 4.40 9.33
C THR A 6 -16.70 5.82 9.34
N ILE A 7 -17.33 6.20 10.44
CA ILE A 7 -17.99 7.49 10.61
C ILE A 7 -17.44 8.12 11.88
N ASN A 8 -16.67 9.21 11.74
CA ASN A 8 -16.02 9.95 12.82
C ASN A 8 -15.28 9.04 13.80
N LEU A 9 -14.66 7.96 13.27
CA LEU A 9 -14.03 6.93 14.10
C LEU A 9 -12.86 7.52 14.87
N THR A 10 -12.91 7.43 16.20
CA THR A 10 -11.91 7.99 17.09
C THR A 10 -11.42 6.94 18.07
N LYS A 11 -10.10 6.89 18.27
CA LYS A 11 -9.46 6.04 19.29
C LYS A 11 -8.44 6.83 20.10
N ARG A 12 -8.59 6.78 21.41
CA ARG A 12 -7.66 7.38 22.37
C ARG A 12 -7.02 6.32 23.25
N TYR A 13 -5.75 6.52 23.57
CA TYR A 13 -5.00 5.77 24.57
C TYR A 13 -4.44 6.78 25.58
N GLY A 14 -5.19 7.04 26.66
CA GLY A 14 -4.90 8.18 27.54
C GLY A 14 -4.93 9.49 26.74
N GLU A 15 -3.85 10.24 26.81
CA GLU A 15 -3.70 11.52 26.08
C GLU A 15 -3.43 11.34 24.57
N LEU A 16 -2.95 10.17 24.15
CA LEU A 16 -2.64 9.90 22.74
C LEU A 16 -3.92 9.68 21.93
N VAL A 17 -4.13 10.49 20.90
CA VAL A 17 -5.24 10.33 19.93
C VAL A 17 -4.75 9.57 18.72
N ALA A 18 -4.87 8.25 18.74
CA ALA A 18 -4.39 7.37 17.66
C ALA A 18 -5.26 7.44 16.40
N LEU A 19 -6.57 7.69 16.54
CA LEU A 19 -7.49 7.99 15.44
C LEU A 19 -8.31 9.21 15.81
N ASN A 20 -8.48 10.13 14.87
CA ASN A 20 -9.16 11.39 15.07
C ASN A 20 -10.19 11.63 13.95
N ASN A 21 -11.45 11.30 14.21
CA ASN A 21 -12.57 11.47 13.28
C ASN A 21 -12.31 10.84 11.89
N LEU A 22 -11.79 9.61 11.87
CA LEU A 22 -11.50 8.90 10.62
C LEU A 22 -12.82 8.54 9.91
N ASN A 23 -12.98 9.04 8.70
CA ASN A 23 -14.09 8.72 7.80
C ASN A 23 -13.53 7.98 6.58
N LEU A 24 -13.90 6.72 6.41
CA LEU A 24 -13.40 5.83 5.38
C LEU A 24 -14.56 5.04 4.78
N THR A 25 -14.56 4.91 3.45
CA THR A 25 -15.52 4.05 2.72
C THR A 25 -14.77 3.19 1.73
N ILE A 26 -14.98 1.87 1.80
CA ILE A 26 -14.42 0.87 0.88
C ILE A 26 -15.58 0.05 0.34
N ASN A 27 -15.70 -0.04 -0.98
CA ASN A 27 -16.77 -0.79 -1.62
C ASN A 27 -16.44 -2.28 -1.73
N GLU A 28 -17.46 -3.07 -2.00
CA GLU A 28 -17.31 -4.51 -2.25
C GLU A 28 -16.40 -4.75 -3.46
N GLY A 29 -15.42 -5.66 -3.31
CA GLY A 29 -14.43 -5.99 -4.33
C GLY A 29 -13.26 -5.01 -4.47
N ASP A 30 -13.24 -3.91 -3.70
CA ASP A 30 -12.08 -3.02 -3.69
C ASP A 30 -10.88 -3.67 -3.01
N CYS A 31 -9.70 -3.41 -3.56
CA CYS A 31 -8.43 -3.58 -2.89
C CYS A 31 -7.92 -2.19 -2.46
N PHE A 32 -8.05 -1.92 -1.18
CA PHE A 32 -7.75 -0.63 -0.57
C PHE A 32 -6.38 -0.62 0.08
N GLY A 33 -5.49 0.25 -0.41
CA GLY A 33 -4.17 0.48 0.16
C GLY A 33 -4.19 1.56 1.24
N PHE A 34 -3.89 1.20 2.50
CA PHE A 34 -3.84 2.14 3.61
C PHE A 34 -2.41 2.60 3.84
N ILE A 35 -2.11 3.83 3.44
CA ILE A 35 -0.77 4.41 3.36
C ILE A 35 -0.57 5.41 4.51
N GLY A 36 0.58 5.33 5.18
CA GLY A 36 0.92 6.30 6.21
C GLY A 36 2.18 5.90 6.98
N PRO A 37 2.83 6.85 7.68
CA PRO A 37 4.00 6.56 8.50
C PRO A 37 3.65 5.64 9.68
N ASN A 38 4.67 5.13 10.36
CA ASN A 38 4.47 4.39 11.60
C ASN A 38 3.82 5.31 12.64
N GLY A 39 2.86 4.78 13.41
CA GLY A 39 2.07 5.58 14.35
C GLY A 39 0.91 6.37 13.73
N ALA A 40 0.73 6.37 12.39
CA ALA A 40 -0.35 7.13 11.75
C ALA A 40 -1.77 6.63 12.08
N GLY A 41 -1.93 5.43 12.66
CA GLY A 41 -3.24 4.86 13.02
C GLY A 41 -3.67 3.65 12.17
N LYS A 42 -2.86 3.18 11.21
CA LYS A 42 -3.20 2.05 10.31
C LYS A 42 -3.59 0.78 11.08
N THR A 43 -2.67 0.26 11.91
CA THR A 43 -2.89 -0.93 12.74
C THR A 43 -4.06 -0.75 13.71
N THR A 44 -4.23 0.44 14.29
CA THR A 44 -5.38 0.75 15.18
C THR A 44 -6.70 0.62 14.43
N THR A 45 -6.79 1.17 13.22
CA THR A 45 -7.97 1.06 12.36
C THR A 45 -8.26 -0.40 12.02
N ILE A 46 -7.26 -1.14 11.56
CA ILE A 46 -7.40 -2.55 11.20
C ILE A 46 -7.87 -3.38 12.40
N LYS A 47 -7.30 -3.18 13.59
CA LYS A 47 -7.72 -3.90 14.82
C LYS A 47 -9.15 -3.57 15.23
N ILE A 48 -9.62 -2.34 15.04
CA ILE A 48 -11.03 -1.99 15.29
C ILE A 48 -11.93 -2.73 14.29
N LEU A 49 -11.60 -2.68 12.98
CA LEU A 49 -12.34 -3.38 11.93
C LEU A 49 -12.33 -4.90 12.14
N ALA A 50 -11.23 -5.46 12.63
CA ALA A 50 -11.13 -6.87 13.01
C ALA A 50 -11.90 -7.24 14.30
N THR A 51 -12.64 -6.32 14.90
CA THR A 51 -13.36 -6.50 16.17
C THR A 51 -12.48 -6.83 17.37
N LEU A 52 -11.16 -6.57 17.30
CA LEU A 52 -10.18 -6.82 18.35
C LEU A 52 -10.00 -5.63 19.30
N LEU A 53 -10.41 -4.45 18.85
CA LEU A 53 -10.25 -3.21 19.60
C LEU A 53 -11.56 -2.40 19.55
N LYS A 54 -11.99 -1.89 20.71
CA LYS A 54 -13.17 -1.02 20.79
C LYS A 54 -12.78 0.43 20.47
N PRO A 55 -13.54 1.15 19.61
CA PRO A 55 -13.34 2.58 19.42
C PRO A 55 -13.66 3.37 20.69
N SER A 56 -13.13 4.59 20.82
CA SER A 56 -13.47 5.52 21.90
C SER A 56 -14.76 6.27 21.58
N SER A 57 -14.96 6.65 20.31
CA SER A 57 -16.19 7.27 19.79
C SER A 57 -16.29 7.06 18.28
N GLY A 58 -17.43 7.46 17.70
CA GLY A 58 -17.72 7.21 16.28
C GLY A 58 -18.19 5.78 16.03
N GLN A 59 -18.33 5.41 14.78
CA GLN A 59 -18.84 4.11 14.34
C GLN A 59 -17.93 3.49 13.27
N ALA A 60 -17.92 2.16 13.23
CA ALA A 60 -17.33 1.39 12.15
C ALA A 60 -18.29 0.26 11.79
N ASN A 61 -18.52 0.06 10.49
CA ASN A 61 -19.44 -0.91 9.94
C ASN A 61 -18.73 -1.84 8.95
N ILE A 62 -19.13 -3.12 8.93
CA ILE A 62 -18.74 -4.10 7.92
C ILE A 62 -20.02 -4.75 7.36
N ALA A 63 -20.20 -4.66 6.04
CA ALA A 63 -21.40 -5.14 5.35
C ALA A 63 -22.70 -4.62 5.98
N GLY A 64 -22.73 -3.36 6.42
CA GLY A 64 -23.85 -2.73 7.11
C GLY A 64 -24.02 -3.11 8.59
N LEU A 65 -23.18 -4.00 9.13
CA LEU A 65 -23.21 -4.43 10.53
C LEU A 65 -22.27 -3.56 11.38
N THR A 66 -22.75 -3.08 12.53
CA THR A 66 -21.98 -2.17 13.39
C THR A 66 -21.05 -2.92 14.34
N ILE A 67 -19.77 -2.57 14.30
CA ILE A 67 -18.73 -3.09 15.21
C ILE A 67 -19.02 -2.69 16.64
N GLY A 68 -18.82 -3.64 17.56
CA GLY A 68 -19.15 -3.47 18.97
C GLY A 68 -20.54 -4.00 19.34
N TYR A 69 -21.49 -3.94 18.44
CA TYR A 69 -22.86 -4.44 18.64
C TYR A 69 -23.12 -5.78 17.96
N GLN A 70 -22.61 -5.97 16.75
CA GLN A 70 -22.90 -7.13 15.91
C GLN A 70 -21.65 -7.97 15.60
N ASN A 71 -20.67 -7.97 16.48
CA ASN A 71 -19.38 -8.65 16.28
C ASN A 71 -19.53 -10.15 15.96
N ARG A 72 -20.54 -10.83 16.52
CA ARG A 72 -20.78 -12.25 16.24
C ARG A 72 -21.15 -12.50 14.79
N GLN A 73 -21.85 -11.56 14.15
CA GLN A 73 -22.24 -11.64 12.73
C GLN A 73 -21.12 -11.16 11.82
N ILE A 74 -20.28 -10.21 12.29
CA ILE A 74 -19.16 -9.65 11.53
C ILE A 74 -18.00 -10.64 11.41
N ARG A 75 -17.62 -11.34 12.49
CA ARG A 75 -16.44 -12.22 12.53
C ARG A 75 -16.39 -13.27 11.42
N PRO A 76 -17.50 -13.94 11.04
CA PRO A 76 -17.48 -14.85 9.90
C PRO A 76 -17.25 -14.18 8.55
N LEU A 77 -17.48 -12.87 8.44
CA LEU A 77 -17.29 -12.11 7.20
C LEU A 77 -15.89 -11.59 7.01
N ILE A 78 -15.05 -11.62 8.05
CA ILE A 78 -13.72 -11.03 8.04
C ILE A 78 -12.62 -12.06 8.24
N GLY A 79 -11.50 -11.88 7.54
CA GLY A 79 -10.22 -12.55 7.79
C GLY A 79 -9.18 -11.52 8.19
N TYR A 80 -8.55 -11.69 9.35
CA TYR A 80 -7.50 -10.78 9.83
C TYR A 80 -6.12 -11.45 9.79
N VAL A 81 -5.21 -10.84 9.04
CA VAL A 81 -3.80 -11.24 8.93
C VAL A 81 -2.95 -10.16 9.61
N PRO A 82 -2.38 -10.43 10.78
CA PRO A 82 -1.45 -9.53 11.46
C PRO A 82 -0.08 -9.50 10.78
N ASP A 83 0.75 -8.50 11.08
CA ASP A 83 2.14 -8.41 10.63
C ASP A 83 2.98 -9.64 11.05
N PHE A 84 2.72 -10.16 12.24
CA PHE A 84 3.40 -11.34 12.77
C PHE A 84 2.40 -12.46 13.09
N MET A 85 2.62 -13.63 12.49
CA MET A 85 1.86 -14.83 12.79
C MET A 85 2.52 -15.57 13.97
N GLY A 86 1.83 -15.64 15.11
CA GLY A 86 2.19 -16.59 16.16
C GLY A 86 2.04 -18.01 15.62
N ALA A 87 3.12 -18.77 15.59
CA ALA A 87 3.09 -20.19 15.25
C ALA A 87 2.96 -21.01 16.55
N TYR A 88 2.22 -22.12 16.49
CA TYR A 88 2.27 -23.14 17.54
C TYR A 88 3.51 -24.00 17.27
N GLU A 89 4.31 -24.22 18.31
CA GLU A 89 5.46 -25.12 18.24
C GLU A 89 5.00 -26.55 17.95
N ASP A 90 5.79 -27.32 17.21
CA ASP A 90 5.60 -28.74 16.92
C ASP A 90 4.35 -29.14 16.10
N MET A 91 3.73 -28.20 15.38
CA MET A 91 2.63 -28.53 14.45
C MET A 91 3.12 -28.56 12.99
N VAL A 92 2.64 -29.53 12.22
CA VAL A 92 2.82 -29.50 10.76
C VAL A 92 1.73 -28.62 10.11
N VAL A 93 2.04 -28.11 8.90
CA VAL A 93 1.19 -27.16 8.17
C VAL A 93 -0.27 -27.65 8.03
N THR A 94 -0.46 -28.94 7.70
CA THR A 94 -1.81 -29.50 7.56
C THR A 94 -2.54 -29.52 8.90
N GLU A 95 -1.91 -29.96 9.98
CA GLU A 95 -2.51 -30.01 11.32
C GLU A 95 -2.88 -28.61 11.81
N TYR A 96 -2.01 -27.63 11.57
CA TYR A 96 -2.27 -26.23 11.87
C TYR A 96 -3.56 -25.73 11.17
N LEU A 97 -3.71 -25.97 9.88
CA LEU A 97 -4.91 -25.57 9.14
C LEU A 97 -6.13 -26.37 9.56
N GLU A 98 -6.01 -27.67 9.81
CA GLU A 98 -7.11 -28.51 10.29
C GLU A 98 -7.60 -28.07 11.68
N PHE A 99 -6.71 -27.64 12.56
CA PHE A 99 -7.06 -27.07 13.86
C PHE A 99 -7.93 -25.83 13.72
N PHE A 100 -7.53 -24.86 12.88
CA PHE A 100 -8.33 -23.67 12.65
C PHE A 100 -9.63 -23.95 11.88
N ALA A 101 -9.63 -24.88 10.92
CA ALA A 101 -10.85 -25.31 10.24
C ALA A 101 -11.86 -25.91 11.23
N ALA A 102 -11.39 -26.72 12.19
CA ALA A 102 -12.24 -27.23 13.26
C ALA A 102 -12.81 -26.12 14.15
N ALA A 103 -12.01 -25.09 14.47
CA ALA A 103 -12.45 -23.90 15.23
C ALA A 103 -13.55 -23.11 14.49
N TYR A 104 -13.54 -23.14 13.15
CA TYR A 104 -14.62 -22.60 12.31
C TYR A 104 -15.79 -23.57 12.08
N ASN A 105 -15.87 -24.69 12.82
CA ASN A 105 -16.88 -25.73 12.70
C ASN A 105 -16.90 -26.41 11.31
N ILE A 106 -15.78 -26.49 10.62
CA ILE A 106 -15.61 -27.22 9.37
C ILE A 106 -15.13 -28.63 9.71
N HIS A 107 -15.92 -29.66 9.37
CA HIS A 107 -15.67 -31.04 9.80
C HIS A 107 -15.56 -32.03 8.64
N GLY A 108 -15.04 -33.21 8.90
CA GLY A 108 -15.07 -34.38 8.02
C GLY A 108 -14.40 -34.13 6.66
N GLN A 109 -15.06 -34.56 5.59
CA GLN A 109 -14.54 -34.44 4.22
C GLN A 109 -14.43 -32.99 3.75
N GLN A 110 -15.34 -32.11 4.21
CA GLN A 110 -15.30 -30.68 3.91
C GLN A 110 -14.02 -30.05 4.45
N ARG A 111 -13.60 -30.39 5.67
CA ARG A 111 -12.35 -29.89 6.27
C ARG A 111 -11.15 -30.26 5.40
N LYS A 112 -11.03 -31.56 5.03
CA LYS A 112 -9.93 -32.02 4.18
C LYS A 112 -9.90 -31.31 2.82
N LYS A 113 -11.08 -31.08 2.23
CA LYS A 113 -11.19 -30.37 0.97
C LYS A 113 -10.73 -28.92 1.10
N VAL A 114 -11.28 -28.18 2.07
CA VAL A 114 -10.94 -26.76 2.26
C VAL A 114 -9.47 -26.57 2.58
N VAL A 115 -8.88 -27.41 3.45
CA VAL A 115 -7.45 -27.36 3.76
C VAL A 115 -6.60 -27.56 2.50
N ARG A 116 -6.92 -28.55 1.68
CA ARG A 116 -6.22 -28.77 0.41
C ARG A 116 -6.37 -27.58 -0.53
N ASP A 117 -7.60 -27.06 -0.70
CA ASP A 117 -7.90 -25.96 -1.62
C ASP A 117 -7.16 -24.66 -1.21
N VAL A 118 -7.08 -24.33 0.08
CA VAL A 118 -6.31 -23.16 0.55
C VAL A 118 -4.81 -23.35 0.46
N LEU A 119 -4.29 -24.57 0.66
CA LEU A 119 -2.87 -24.89 0.46
C LEU A 119 -2.46 -24.74 -1.01
N GLU A 120 -3.31 -25.18 -1.93
CA GLU A 120 -3.10 -25.01 -3.37
C GLU A 120 -3.12 -23.53 -3.75
N LEU A 121 -4.13 -22.78 -3.32
CA LEU A 121 -4.28 -21.35 -3.59
C LEU A 121 -3.09 -20.52 -3.09
N THR A 122 -2.51 -20.90 -1.93
CA THR A 122 -1.38 -20.19 -1.33
C THR A 122 -0.02 -20.75 -1.74
N ASP A 123 0.02 -21.69 -2.68
CA ASP A 123 1.24 -22.38 -3.14
C ASP A 123 2.06 -22.96 -1.98
N LEU A 124 1.37 -23.63 -1.05
CA LEU A 124 1.98 -24.32 0.10
C LEU A 124 1.72 -25.83 0.12
N GLY A 125 1.09 -26.38 -0.93
CA GLY A 125 0.77 -27.82 -1.01
C GLY A 125 1.99 -28.72 -0.84
N TYR A 126 3.15 -28.34 -1.40
CA TYR A 126 4.41 -29.07 -1.28
C TYR A 126 5.04 -29.02 0.14
N LYS A 127 4.52 -28.16 1.02
CA LYS A 127 4.91 -28.03 2.44
C LYS A 127 3.87 -28.57 3.41
N ALA A 128 2.87 -29.29 2.94
CA ALA A 128 1.75 -29.77 3.76
C ALA A 128 2.18 -30.57 5.00
N THR A 129 3.26 -31.32 4.89
CA THR A 129 3.83 -32.15 5.98
C THR A 129 5.03 -31.52 6.68
N ALA A 130 5.42 -30.32 6.31
CA ALA A 130 6.52 -29.60 6.94
C ALA A 130 6.07 -28.99 8.28
N GLU A 131 6.96 -28.85 9.23
CA GLU A 131 6.72 -28.11 10.47
C GLU A 131 6.52 -26.62 10.18
N VAL A 132 5.54 -25.99 10.84
CA VAL A 132 5.24 -24.56 10.66
C VAL A 132 6.46 -23.69 10.97
N ASN A 133 7.25 -24.05 11.98
CA ASN A 133 8.45 -23.32 12.37
C ASN A 133 9.61 -23.43 11.37
N SER A 134 9.60 -24.47 10.51
CA SER A 134 10.60 -24.65 9.45
C SER A 134 10.34 -23.80 8.21
N LEU A 135 9.19 -23.14 8.12
CA LEU A 135 8.82 -22.31 7.00
C LEU A 135 9.58 -20.99 6.99
N SER A 136 9.97 -20.52 5.80
CA SER A 136 10.47 -19.15 5.63
C SER A 136 9.41 -18.12 6.03
N ARG A 137 9.82 -16.90 6.35
CA ARG A 137 8.89 -15.81 6.71
C ARG A 137 7.80 -15.60 5.63
N GLY A 138 8.15 -15.65 4.35
CA GLY A 138 7.19 -15.54 3.25
C GLY A 138 6.19 -16.69 3.21
N MET A 139 6.64 -17.93 3.47
CA MET A 139 5.75 -19.08 3.59
C MET A 139 4.84 -18.98 4.81
N GLN A 140 5.36 -18.54 5.96
CA GLN A 140 4.56 -18.31 7.17
C GLN A 140 3.47 -17.26 6.92
N GLN A 141 3.79 -16.20 6.20
CA GLN A 141 2.83 -15.17 5.88
C GLN A 141 1.74 -15.67 4.91
N ARG A 142 2.11 -16.49 3.90
CA ARG A 142 1.13 -17.18 3.04
C ARG A 142 0.28 -18.19 3.82
N LEU A 143 0.86 -18.87 4.81
CA LEU A 143 0.12 -19.76 5.72
C LEU A 143 -0.89 -18.97 6.58
N ALA A 144 -0.53 -17.75 7.04
CA ALA A 144 -1.47 -16.88 7.74
C ALA A 144 -2.66 -16.48 6.85
N VAL A 145 -2.41 -16.23 5.56
CA VAL A 145 -3.48 -16.01 4.58
C VAL A 145 -4.31 -17.28 4.37
N ALA A 146 -3.68 -18.46 4.19
CA ALA A 146 -4.39 -19.73 4.07
C ALA A 146 -5.34 -19.99 5.26
N ARG A 147 -4.87 -19.73 6.47
CA ARG A 147 -5.65 -19.87 7.71
C ARG A 147 -6.94 -19.03 7.69
N VAL A 148 -6.85 -17.77 7.30
CA VAL A 148 -8.03 -16.89 7.28
C VAL A 148 -8.97 -17.19 6.12
N LEU A 149 -8.50 -17.85 5.07
CA LEU A 149 -9.33 -18.27 3.95
C LEU A 149 -10.17 -19.55 4.22
N LEU A 150 -9.87 -20.30 5.29
CA LEU A 150 -10.60 -21.54 5.63
C LEU A 150 -12.11 -21.34 5.74
N HIS A 151 -12.56 -20.19 6.28
CA HIS A 151 -13.98 -19.89 6.47
C HIS A 151 -14.57 -18.98 5.37
N ASP A 152 -13.83 -18.79 4.29
CA ASP A 152 -14.24 -18.03 3.10
C ASP A 152 -14.75 -16.59 3.39
N PRO A 153 -13.95 -15.73 4.07
CA PRO A 153 -14.38 -14.38 4.43
C PRO A 153 -14.63 -13.51 3.19
N LYS A 154 -15.54 -12.54 3.31
CA LYS A 154 -15.77 -11.51 2.27
C LYS A 154 -14.74 -10.39 2.32
N VAL A 155 -14.24 -10.09 3.51
CA VAL A 155 -13.31 -8.99 3.78
C VAL A 155 -12.00 -9.52 4.33
N LEU A 156 -10.89 -9.11 3.76
CA LEU A 156 -9.54 -9.41 4.25
C LEU A 156 -8.91 -8.12 4.80
N LEU A 157 -8.55 -8.17 6.06
CA LEU A 157 -7.88 -7.09 6.79
C LEU A 157 -6.43 -7.50 7.02
N MET A 158 -5.48 -6.83 6.37
CA MET A 158 -4.07 -7.24 6.37
C MET A 158 -3.18 -6.11 6.88
N ASP A 159 -2.45 -6.38 7.95
CA ASP A 159 -1.55 -5.41 8.56
C ASP A 159 -0.11 -5.72 8.15
N GLU A 160 0.45 -4.91 7.23
CA GLU A 160 1.81 -5.01 6.71
C GLU A 160 2.21 -6.43 6.19
N PRO A 161 1.38 -7.14 5.39
CA PRO A 161 1.59 -8.56 5.06
C PRO A 161 2.86 -8.84 4.24
N ALA A 162 3.46 -7.84 3.61
CA ALA A 162 4.70 -7.96 2.84
C ALA A 162 5.94 -7.44 3.59
N SER A 163 5.77 -7.00 4.85
CA SER A 163 6.85 -6.43 5.65
C SER A 163 7.93 -7.48 5.96
N GLY A 164 9.19 -7.12 5.72
CA GLY A 164 10.34 -7.98 5.99
C GLY A 164 10.43 -9.24 5.14
N LEU A 165 9.67 -9.32 4.04
CA LEU A 165 9.82 -10.38 3.04
C LEU A 165 10.97 -10.05 2.08
N ASP A 166 11.63 -11.11 1.57
CA ASP A 166 12.56 -10.97 0.45
C ASP A 166 11.82 -10.61 -0.85
N PRO A 167 12.52 -10.12 -1.89
CA PRO A 167 11.87 -9.66 -3.13
C PRO A 167 11.01 -10.73 -3.82
N ARG A 168 11.42 -12.00 -3.78
CA ARG A 168 10.66 -13.10 -4.39
C ARG A 168 9.37 -13.37 -3.62
N ALA A 169 9.45 -13.50 -2.30
CA ALA A 169 8.27 -13.71 -1.45
C ALA A 169 7.27 -12.54 -1.54
N ARG A 170 7.74 -11.30 -1.75
CA ARG A 170 6.86 -10.15 -2.02
C ARG A 170 6.08 -10.29 -3.32
N ILE A 171 6.73 -10.76 -4.39
CA ILE A 171 6.06 -11.01 -5.66
C ILE A 171 5.00 -12.11 -5.48
N GLU A 172 5.36 -13.23 -4.83
CA GLU A 172 4.44 -14.33 -4.56
C GLU A 172 3.21 -13.88 -3.73
N MET A 173 3.43 -13.07 -2.68
CA MET A 173 2.34 -12.48 -1.88
C MET A 173 1.46 -11.56 -2.72
N ARG A 174 2.03 -10.71 -3.55
CA ARG A 174 1.28 -9.80 -4.42
C ARG A 174 0.41 -10.56 -5.41
N GLU A 175 0.92 -11.59 -6.05
CA GLU A 175 0.13 -12.41 -6.99
C GLU A 175 -1.02 -13.13 -6.27
N LEU A 176 -0.78 -13.66 -5.07
CA LEU A 176 -1.85 -14.22 -4.22
C LEU A 176 -2.94 -13.18 -3.93
N LEU A 177 -2.57 -11.97 -3.56
CA LEU A 177 -3.55 -10.90 -3.27
C LEU A 177 -4.33 -10.46 -4.51
N LYS A 178 -3.68 -10.41 -5.69
CA LYS A 178 -4.36 -10.16 -6.96
C LYS A 178 -5.41 -11.24 -7.26
N GLU A 179 -5.07 -12.51 -7.01
CA GLU A 179 -6.01 -13.61 -7.22
C GLU A 179 -7.20 -13.53 -6.27
N LEU A 180 -6.97 -13.24 -4.99
CA LEU A 180 -8.04 -13.04 -4.00
C LEU A 180 -8.98 -11.89 -4.41
N ARG A 181 -8.42 -10.81 -4.96
CA ARG A 181 -9.21 -9.71 -5.52
C ARG A 181 -10.04 -10.17 -6.72
N ARG A 182 -9.47 -10.97 -7.65
CA ARG A 182 -10.23 -11.55 -8.79
C ARG A 182 -11.37 -12.45 -8.34
N MET A 183 -11.19 -13.14 -7.21
CA MET A 183 -12.24 -13.94 -6.57
C MET A 183 -13.35 -13.08 -5.91
N GLY A 184 -13.27 -11.75 -6.01
CA GLY A 184 -14.27 -10.82 -5.48
C GLY A 184 -14.11 -10.48 -4.00
N LYS A 185 -12.96 -10.81 -3.37
CA LYS A 185 -12.68 -10.42 -1.99
C LYS A 185 -12.46 -8.91 -1.88
N THR A 186 -13.03 -8.30 -0.86
CA THR A 186 -12.70 -6.92 -0.47
C THR A 186 -11.47 -6.95 0.42
N ILE A 187 -10.42 -6.22 0.05
CA ILE A 187 -9.13 -6.26 0.74
C ILE A 187 -8.80 -4.87 1.28
N LEU A 188 -8.52 -4.78 2.58
CA LEU A 188 -7.85 -3.63 3.18
C LEU A 188 -6.45 -4.05 3.60
N ILE A 189 -5.44 -3.43 3.01
CA ILE A 189 -4.04 -3.73 3.26
C ILE A 189 -3.31 -2.48 3.72
N SER A 190 -2.64 -2.52 4.88
CA SER A 190 -1.68 -1.50 5.25
C SER A 190 -0.29 -1.85 4.71
N SER A 191 0.42 -0.85 4.21
CA SER A 191 1.83 -0.99 3.83
C SER A 191 2.52 0.38 3.88
N HIS A 192 3.82 0.34 4.09
CA HIS A 192 4.73 1.47 3.89
C HIS A 192 5.49 1.35 2.55
N ILE A 193 5.30 0.26 1.79
CA ILE A 193 5.94 0.01 0.50
C ILE A 193 4.98 0.46 -0.60
N LEU A 194 5.09 1.73 -0.98
CA LEU A 194 4.14 2.40 -1.88
C LEU A 194 4.07 1.81 -3.29
N PRO A 195 5.19 1.41 -3.94
CA PRO A 195 5.13 0.77 -5.27
C PRO A 195 4.28 -0.51 -5.29
N GLU A 196 4.33 -1.32 -4.22
CA GLU A 196 3.53 -2.54 -4.14
C GLU A 196 2.03 -2.25 -4.11
N LEU A 197 1.63 -1.22 -3.33
CA LEU A 197 0.24 -0.80 -3.27
C LEU A 197 -0.26 -0.23 -4.60
N ALA A 198 0.60 0.49 -5.34
CA ALA A 198 0.26 1.02 -6.65
C ALA A 198 -0.11 -0.07 -7.66
N GLU A 199 0.57 -1.22 -7.60
CA GLU A 199 0.34 -2.33 -8.52
C GLU A 199 -0.84 -3.23 -8.10
N LEU A 200 -1.19 -3.24 -6.81
CA LEU A 200 -2.21 -4.13 -6.25
C LEU A 200 -3.56 -3.44 -6.06
N CYS A 201 -3.54 -2.22 -5.52
CA CYS A 201 -4.74 -1.52 -5.08
C CYS A 201 -5.37 -0.68 -6.20
N ASN A 202 -6.70 -0.64 -6.23
CA ASN A 202 -7.44 0.29 -7.10
C ASN A 202 -7.81 1.59 -6.36
N VAL A 203 -7.89 1.53 -5.04
CA VAL A 203 -8.19 2.67 -4.17
C VAL A 203 -7.13 2.78 -3.09
N VAL A 204 -6.74 3.99 -2.75
CA VAL A 204 -5.75 4.26 -1.69
C VAL A 204 -6.26 5.33 -0.73
N GLY A 205 -5.88 5.18 0.54
CA GLY A 205 -6.11 6.18 1.58
C GLY A 205 -4.80 6.56 2.26
N ILE A 206 -4.51 7.86 2.33
CA ILE A 206 -3.35 8.37 3.05
C ILE A 206 -3.81 8.83 4.43
N ILE A 207 -3.21 8.26 5.46
CA ILE A 207 -3.45 8.63 6.85
C ILE A 207 -2.20 9.23 7.49
N GLU A 208 -2.38 10.32 8.23
CA GLU A 208 -1.36 10.94 9.06
C GLU A 208 -2.00 11.41 10.38
N ARG A 209 -1.36 11.13 11.51
CA ARG A 209 -1.86 11.49 12.86
C ARG A 209 -3.33 11.11 13.11
N GLY A 210 -3.72 9.94 12.67
CA GLY A 210 -5.08 9.42 12.86
C GLY A 210 -6.15 10.07 11.98
N GLN A 211 -5.76 10.91 11.02
CA GLN A 211 -6.67 11.59 10.08
C GLN A 211 -6.42 11.14 8.66
N LEU A 212 -7.49 10.97 7.90
CA LEU A 212 -7.41 10.64 6.48
C LEU A 212 -7.17 11.93 5.67
N LEU A 213 -6.01 12.04 5.02
CA LEU A 213 -5.63 13.19 4.20
C LEU A 213 -6.15 13.06 2.77
N PHE A 214 -6.24 11.84 2.28
CA PHE A 214 -6.70 11.50 0.94
C PHE A 214 -7.43 10.16 0.94
N ASN A 215 -8.47 10.06 0.14
CA ASN A 215 -9.16 8.81 -0.21
C ASN A 215 -9.60 8.89 -1.67
N GLY A 216 -9.18 7.95 -2.50
CA GLY A 216 -9.52 7.92 -3.93
C GLY A 216 -8.72 6.87 -4.68
N THR A 217 -8.87 6.87 -6.01
CA THR A 217 -8.14 5.95 -6.88
C THR A 217 -6.65 6.31 -6.95
N VAL A 218 -5.82 5.32 -7.34
CA VAL A 218 -4.39 5.55 -7.58
C VAL A 218 -4.19 6.65 -8.63
N ASP A 219 -5.01 6.69 -9.68
CA ASP A 219 -4.92 7.72 -10.71
C ASP A 219 -5.29 9.12 -10.20
N GLU A 220 -6.25 9.21 -9.27
CA GLU A 220 -6.65 10.49 -8.68
C GLU A 220 -5.54 11.07 -7.80
N ILE A 221 -4.88 10.25 -6.98
CA ILE A 221 -3.76 10.71 -6.16
C ILE A 221 -2.59 11.16 -7.02
N LEU A 222 -2.25 10.41 -8.08
CA LEU A 222 -1.19 10.77 -9.01
C LEU A 222 -1.49 12.08 -9.73
N ARG A 223 -2.75 12.29 -10.17
CA ARG A 223 -3.19 13.55 -10.75
C ARG A 223 -3.11 14.73 -9.78
N ARG A 224 -3.54 14.56 -8.52
CA ARG A 224 -3.43 15.61 -7.49
C ARG A 224 -1.99 15.94 -7.13
N ALA A 225 -1.11 14.93 -7.16
CA ALA A 225 0.31 15.12 -6.92
C ALA A 225 1.05 15.74 -8.11
N LYS A 226 0.45 15.71 -9.30
CA LYS A 226 1.02 16.29 -10.53
C LYS A 226 0.87 17.83 -10.50
N VAL A 227 1.59 18.48 -9.61
CA VAL A 227 1.69 19.94 -9.55
C VAL A 227 2.97 20.33 -10.30
N GLY A 228 2.83 20.65 -11.60
CA GLY A 228 3.96 20.95 -12.49
C GLY A 228 4.77 19.72 -12.91
N HIS A 229 5.70 19.93 -13.82
CA HIS A 229 6.62 18.91 -14.30
C HIS A 229 7.98 19.07 -13.62
N VAL A 230 8.56 17.99 -13.15
CA VAL A 230 9.96 17.95 -12.75
C VAL A 230 10.73 17.29 -13.89
N LEU A 231 11.57 18.07 -14.54
CA LEU A 231 12.35 17.60 -15.68
C LEU A 231 13.78 17.36 -15.24
N HIS A 232 14.33 16.24 -15.65
CA HIS A 232 15.74 15.90 -15.52
C HIS A 232 16.44 16.21 -16.85
N VAL A 233 17.26 17.27 -16.84
CA VAL A 233 17.95 17.75 -18.03
C VAL A 233 19.46 17.55 -17.84
N GLY A 234 20.06 16.67 -18.65
CA GLY A 234 21.48 16.47 -18.73
C GLY A 234 22.08 17.25 -19.90
N VAL A 235 23.18 17.94 -19.66
CA VAL A 235 24.01 18.56 -20.71
C VAL A 235 25.43 18.04 -20.59
N THR A 236 26.22 18.15 -21.68
CA THR A 236 27.61 17.65 -21.69
C THR A 236 28.52 18.48 -20.78
N ASP A 237 28.32 19.81 -20.77
CA ASP A 237 29.14 20.78 -20.07
C ASP A 237 28.32 22.05 -19.74
N ARG A 238 28.91 23.05 -19.14
CA ARG A 238 28.32 24.37 -18.85
C ARG A 238 26.99 24.30 -18.09
N PHE A 239 26.88 23.44 -17.08
CA PHE A 239 25.64 23.21 -16.31
C PHE A 239 25.05 24.49 -15.71
N GLU A 240 25.88 25.39 -15.21
CA GLU A 240 25.42 26.65 -14.62
C GLU A 240 24.83 27.59 -15.65
N GLU A 241 25.43 27.67 -16.85
CA GLU A 241 24.90 28.49 -17.95
C GLU A 241 23.57 27.92 -18.46
N ALA A 242 23.50 26.60 -18.65
CA ALA A 242 22.27 25.92 -19.04
C ALA A 242 21.15 26.11 -17.99
N GLY A 243 21.50 26.02 -16.71
CA GLY A 243 20.57 26.26 -15.61
C GLY A 243 20.06 27.70 -15.58
N ASN A 244 20.95 28.69 -15.79
CA ASN A 244 20.60 30.10 -15.86
C ASN A 244 19.72 30.41 -17.09
N LEU A 245 19.96 29.76 -18.22
CA LEU A 245 19.12 29.88 -19.41
C LEU A 245 17.71 29.37 -19.14
N LEU A 246 17.62 28.14 -18.59
CA LEU A 246 16.33 27.51 -18.26
C LEU A 246 15.55 28.35 -17.23
N ALA A 247 16.22 28.90 -16.22
CA ALA A 247 15.57 29.71 -15.19
C ALA A 247 14.91 31.00 -15.71
N ARG A 248 15.28 31.44 -16.93
CA ARG A 248 14.69 32.63 -17.60
C ARG A 248 13.47 32.29 -18.44
N ILE A 249 13.18 31.00 -18.67
CA ILE A 249 12.06 30.57 -19.51
C ILE A 249 10.75 30.72 -18.73
N PRO A 250 9.70 31.31 -19.33
CA PRO A 250 8.39 31.36 -18.71
C PRO A 250 7.89 29.96 -18.37
N GLY A 251 7.36 29.76 -17.16
CA GLY A 251 6.95 28.44 -16.65
C GLY A 251 8.00 27.71 -15.82
N VAL A 252 9.28 28.05 -15.93
CA VAL A 252 10.31 27.49 -15.05
C VAL A 252 10.27 28.17 -13.69
N LYS A 253 9.90 27.44 -12.64
CA LYS A 253 9.81 27.96 -11.26
C LYS A 253 11.12 27.83 -10.50
N LYS A 254 11.87 26.77 -10.74
CA LYS A 254 13.13 26.50 -10.05
C LYS A 254 14.03 25.59 -10.89
N VAL A 255 15.32 25.89 -10.88
CA VAL A 255 16.36 25.02 -11.44
C VAL A 255 17.35 24.72 -10.34
N SER A 256 17.76 23.46 -10.19
CA SER A 256 18.80 23.03 -9.27
C SER A 256 19.72 22.02 -9.95
N ILE A 257 21.01 22.09 -9.64
CA ILE A 257 22.01 21.12 -10.12
C ILE A 257 22.12 20.02 -9.08
N VAL A 258 21.95 18.77 -9.50
CA VAL A 258 22.00 17.58 -8.64
C VAL A 258 22.99 16.58 -9.23
N ASN A 259 23.64 15.79 -8.38
CA ASN A 259 24.46 14.67 -8.85
C ASN A 259 23.55 13.55 -9.37
N ASP A 260 23.89 13.01 -10.55
CA ASP A 260 23.18 11.89 -11.15
C ASP A 260 23.78 10.57 -10.66
N ASP A 261 23.12 9.90 -9.72
CA ASP A 261 23.49 8.56 -9.21
C ASP A 261 22.98 7.42 -10.13
N SER A 262 22.37 7.73 -11.29
CA SER A 262 21.82 6.73 -12.21
C SER A 262 22.93 5.99 -12.97
N GLY A 263 23.52 5.01 -12.30
CA GLY A 263 24.12 3.77 -12.82
C GLY A 263 25.00 3.85 -14.05
N ASN A 264 26.29 4.09 -13.92
CA ASN A 264 27.41 3.57 -14.74
C ASN A 264 28.77 4.05 -14.18
N GLY A 265 28.85 4.29 -12.86
CA GLY A 265 30.16 4.57 -12.23
C GLY A 265 30.77 5.95 -12.58
N ARG A 266 30.07 6.83 -13.28
CA ARG A 266 30.46 8.22 -13.50
C ARG A 266 29.48 9.12 -12.77
N MET A 267 29.96 9.87 -11.76
CA MET A 267 29.22 10.96 -11.18
C MET A 267 28.92 12.00 -12.26
N GLY A 268 27.73 11.98 -12.81
CA GLY A 268 27.21 12.98 -13.73
C GLY A 268 26.49 14.08 -12.94
N LYS A 269 26.40 15.28 -13.50
CA LYS A 269 25.50 16.32 -13.01
C LYS A 269 24.28 16.38 -13.90
N ILE A 270 23.10 16.61 -13.33
CA ILE A 270 21.85 16.88 -14.04
C ILE A 270 21.18 18.12 -13.47
N LEU A 271 20.40 18.79 -14.29
CA LEU A 271 19.54 19.90 -13.89
C LEU A 271 18.16 19.34 -13.55
N HIS A 272 17.69 19.59 -12.34
CA HIS A 272 16.29 19.40 -11.97
C HIS A 272 15.55 20.71 -12.23
N VAL A 273 14.60 20.68 -13.14
CA VAL A 273 13.83 21.86 -13.59
C VAL A 273 12.37 21.67 -13.20
N ASN A 274 11.89 22.49 -12.27
CA ASN A 274 10.45 22.54 -11.95
C ASN A 274 9.76 23.46 -12.94
N TYR A 275 8.86 22.87 -13.73
CA TYR A 275 8.16 23.54 -14.81
C TYR A 275 6.64 23.48 -14.61
N ASP A 276 5.96 24.58 -14.99
CA ASP A 276 4.50 24.70 -14.93
C ASP A 276 3.95 25.07 -16.30
N ASP A 277 3.16 24.18 -16.90
CA ASP A 277 2.57 24.33 -18.23
C ASP A 277 1.57 25.50 -18.35
N THR A 278 1.15 26.11 -17.25
CA THR A 278 0.18 27.21 -17.27
C THR A 278 0.75 28.50 -17.87
N ALA A 279 2.04 28.58 -18.12
CA ALA A 279 2.72 29.76 -18.65
C ALA A 279 2.75 29.87 -20.19
N GLY A 280 2.07 28.95 -20.90
CA GLY A 280 1.86 29.07 -22.36
C GLY A 280 2.98 28.55 -23.25
N GLN A 281 4.10 28.05 -22.71
CA GLN A 281 5.10 27.29 -23.45
C GLN A 281 4.97 25.80 -23.16
N SER A 282 5.23 24.96 -24.14
CA SER A 282 5.21 23.50 -23.95
C SER A 282 6.56 23.00 -23.39
N VAL A 283 6.51 21.97 -22.53
CA VAL A 283 7.71 21.23 -22.09
C VAL A 283 8.57 20.78 -23.29
N SER A 284 7.92 20.44 -24.41
CA SER A 284 8.57 20.01 -25.66
C SER A 284 9.47 21.09 -26.29
N ASP A 285 9.30 22.37 -25.96
CA ASP A 285 10.10 23.46 -26.53
C ASP A 285 11.45 23.61 -25.82
N LEU A 286 11.55 23.18 -24.57
CA LEU A 286 12.77 23.32 -23.76
C LEU A 286 14.02 22.65 -24.37
N PRO A 287 13.96 21.43 -24.94
CA PRO A 287 15.07 20.83 -25.64
C PRO A 287 15.56 21.69 -26.82
N ASN A 288 14.63 22.24 -27.61
CA ASN A 288 14.95 23.05 -28.78
C ASN A 288 15.64 24.36 -28.36
N ILE A 289 15.20 25.00 -27.29
CA ILE A 289 15.82 26.21 -26.74
C ILE A 289 17.28 25.95 -26.33
N LEU A 290 17.52 24.84 -25.64
CA LEU A 290 18.87 24.45 -25.21
C LEU A 290 19.78 24.16 -26.43
N ILE A 291 19.30 23.36 -27.40
CA ILE A 291 20.06 22.99 -28.60
C ILE A 291 20.37 24.24 -29.41
N ASN A 292 19.42 25.12 -29.65
CA ASN A 292 19.61 26.37 -30.40
C ASN A 292 20.55 27.33 -29.68
N SER A 293 20.69 27.23 -28.35
CA SER A 293 21.66 27.99 -27.54
C SER A 293 23.04 27.32 -27.47
N GLY A 294 23.27 26.25 -28.24
CA GLY A 294 24.55 25.57 -28.37
C GLY A 294 24.88 24.57 -27.28
N PHE A 295 23.88 24.10 -26.51
CA PHE A 295 24.05 23.03 -25.55
C PHE A 295 23.84 21.66 -26.20
N ARG A 296 24.66 20.68 -25.81
CA ARG A 296 24.49 19.28 -26.21
C ARG A 296 23.76 18.54 -25.10
N LEU A 297 22.53 18.10 -25.39
CA LEU A 297 21.72 17.34 -24.44
C LEU A 297 22.21 15.89 -24.36
N THR A 298 22.33 15.38 -23.15
CA THR A 298 22.62 13.97 -22.85
C THR A 298 21.39 13.24 -22.29
N LYS A 299 20.49 13.98 -21.63
CA LYS A 299 19.28 13.45 -21.01
C LYS A 299 18.18 14.51 -21.02
N PHE A 300 16.97 14.12 -21.35
CA PHE A 300 15.77 14.92 -21.18
C PHE A 300 14.62 13.99 -20.83
N THR A 301 14.25 13.93 -19.56
CA THR A 301 13.19 13.04 -19.07
C THR A 301 12.35 13.77 -18.06
N GLU A 302 11.05 13.52 -18.09
CA GLU A 302 10.15 13.93 -17.03
C GLU A 302 10.26 12.91 -15.88
N GLU A 303 10.33 13.40 -14.64
CA GLU A 303 10.28 12.54 -13.46
C GLU A 303 8.88 11.93 -13.36
N PRO A 304 8.74 10.59 -13.40
CA PRO A 304 7.44 9.97 -13.27
C PRO A 304 6.87 10.24 -11.88
N VAL A 305 5.67 10.83 -11.82
CA VAL A 305 4.95 10.96 -10.56
C VAL A 305 4.47 9.56 -10.16
N ASN A 306 5.09 9.01 -9.16
CA ASN A 306 4.69 7.73 -8.55
C ASN A 306 4.00 7.97 -7.19
N LEU A 307 3.49 6.88 -6.56
CA LEU A 307 2.83 7.00 -5.26
C LEU A 307 3.75 7.55 -4.17
N GLU A 308 5.07 7.34 -4.24
CA GLU A 308 6.02 7.89 -3.26
C GLU A 308 6.09 9.41 -3.38
N THR A 309 6.25 9.92 -4.60
CA THR A 309 6.23 11.37 -4.87
C THR A 309 4.89 11.98 -4.44
N ALA A 310 3.77 11.31 -4.75
CA ALA A 310 2.45 11.74 -4.34
C ALA A 310 2.28 11.79 -2.82
N PHE A 311 2.73 10.75 -2.13
CA PHE A 311 2.72 10.67 -0.67
C PHE A 311 3.54 11.79 -0.03
N MET A 312 4.79 11.99 -0.47
CA MET A 312 5.67 13.03 0.06
C MET A 312 5.13 14.45 -0.14
N ARG A 313 4.39 14.69 -1.24
CA ARG A 313 3.76 16.00 -1.51
C ARG A 313 2.50 16.24 -0.67
N LEU A 314 1.75 15.19 -0.34
CA LEU A 314 0.50 15.30 0.41
C LEU A 314 0.68 15.22 1.93
N THR A 315 1.78 14.65 2.39
CA THR A 315 2.08 14.50 3.82
C THR A 315 3.10 15.54 4.27
N LYS A 316 3.02 15.92 5.55
CA LYS A 316 4.01 16.80 6.19
C LYS A 316 5.13 16.03 6.87
N GLY A 317 5.11 14.69 6.79
CA GLY A 317 6.07 13.82 7.47
C GLY A 317 5.95 13.84 8.99
N LEU A 318 4.80 14.24 9.53
CA LEU A 318 4.55 14.37 10.95
C LEU A 318 4.12 13.01 11.53
N VAL A 319 4.85 12.52 12.53
CA VAL A 319 4.47 11.36 13.38
C VAL A 319 3.91 11.83 14.73
N GLN A 320 3.10 10.97 15.35
CA GLN A 320 2.55 11.23 16.70
C GLN A 320 3.58 10.91 17.78
#